data_f35c7c024e170d9447790251a7cee82a
#
_entry.id   f35c7c024e170d9447790251a7cee82a
#
_cell.length_a   1.000
_cell.length_b   1.000
_cell.length_c   1.000
_cell.angle_alpha   90.00
_cell.angle_beta   90.00
_cell.angle_gamma   90.00
#
_symmetry.space_group_name_H-M   'P 1'
#
loop_
_entity.id
_entity.type
_entity.pdbx_description
1 polymer ?
#
loop_
_entity_poly.entity_id
_entity_poly.type
_entity_poly.pdbx_seq_one_letter_code
_entity_poly.pdbx_strand_id
1 'polypeptide(L)'
;MQTYRDLGTNIGRLVEEKDQAYGSSFQRAQEILRILYPDGVQPDQYCDMLGMIRVIDKLFRIANRKEAFGENPWQDIAGYGLLGVANEMDKEEEASGETIPLQFNQEASQG
;
A
#
# COMPACT_ATOMS: atom_id res chain seq x y z
N MET A 1 -33.13 15.37 7.48
CA MET A 1 -32.60 14.05 7.07
C MET A 1 -31.83 14.23 5.74
N GLN A 2 -30.61 13.69 5.64
CA GLN A 2 -29.84 13.74 4.40
C GLN A 2 -30.48 12.85 3.33
N THR A 3 -30.54 13.37 2.11
CA THR A 3 -30.97 12.60 0.95
C THR A 3 -29.73 11.90 0.33
N TYR A 4 -29.96 10.97 -0.58
CA TYR A 4 -28.87 10.38 -1.38
C TYR A 4 -28.13 11.44 -2.19
N ARG A 5 -28.83 12.45 -2.64
CA ARG A 5 -28.23 13.58 -3.37
C ARG A 5 -27.24 14.34 -2.47
N ASP A 6 -27.65 14.63 -1.22
CA ASP A 6 -26.79 15.31 -0.26
C ASP A 6 -25.54 14.48 0.05
N LEU A 7 -25.72 13.18 0.29
CA LEU A 7 -24.61 12.25 0.52
C LEU A 7 -23.67 12.23 -0.68
N GLY A 8 -24.21 12.16 -1.89
CA GLY A 8 -23.41 12.14 -3.11
C GLY A 8 -22.59 13.41 -3.28
N THR A 9 -23.20 14.59 -3.00
CA THR A 9 -22.49 15.86 -3.06
C THR A 9 -21.35 15.92 -2.05
N ASN A 10 -21.59 15.48 -0.83
CA ASN A 10 -20.56 15.49 0.23
C ASN A 10 -19.43 14.51 -0.07
N ILE A 11 -19.75 13.32 -0.54
CA ILE A 11 -18.76 12.33 -0.95
C ILE A 11 -17.95 12.83 -2.14
N GLY A 12 -18.61 13.42 -3.13
CA GLY A 12 -17.93 13.97 -4.31
C GLY A 12 -16.91 15.03 -3.94
N ARG A 13 -17.26 15.92 -3.02
CA ARG A 13 -16.33 16.95 -2.54
C ARG A 13 -15.11 16.34 -1.88
N LEU A 14 -15.32 15.35 -1.02
CA LEU A 14 -14.22 14.64 -0.34
C LEU A 14 -13.33 13.90 -1.33
N VAL A 15 -13.93 13.26 -2.34
CA VAL A 15 -13.18 12.55 -3.40
C VAL A 15 -12.30 13.52 -4.18
N GLU A 16 -12.82 14.69 -4.53
CA GLU A 16 -12.05 15.70 -5.25
C GLU A 16 -10.82 16.15 -4.43
N GLU A 17 -11.02 16.41 -3.13
CA GLU A 17 -9.92 16.81 -2.25
C GLU A 17 -8.85 15.74 -2.15
N LYS A 18 -9.25 14.48 -1.94
CA LYS A 18 -8.31 13.37 -1.80
C LYS A 18 -7.61 13.05 -3.11
N ASP A 19 -8.31 13.12 -4.22
CA ASP A 19 -7.73 12.87 -5.53
C ASP A 19 -6.61 13.87 -5.83
N GLN A 20 -6.82 15.15 -5.54
CA GLN A 20 -5.80 16.17 -5.69
C GLN A 20 -4.61 15.91 -4.76
N ALA A 21 -4.88 15.57 -3.50
CA ALA A 21 -3.85 15.35 -2.51
C ALA A 21 -2.97 14.14 -2.85
N TYR A 22 -3.55 13.11 -3.44
CA TYR A 22 -2.87 11.85 -3.71
C TYR A 22 -2.43 11.70 -5.17
N GLY A 23 -2.58 12.74 -6.00
CA GLY A 23 -2.10 12.72 -7.38
C GLY A 23 -2.79 11.71 -8.26
N SER A 24 -4.10 11.47 -8.03
CA SER A 24 -4.91 10.52 -8.78
C SER A 24 -4.38 9.08 -8.68
N SER A 25 -3.88 8.70 -7.51
CA SER A 25 -3.31 7.37 -7.28
C SER A 25 -4.28 6.24 -7.60
N PHE A 26 -5.57 6.43 -7.31
CA PHE A 26 -6.60 5.43 -7.59
C PHE A 26 -6.63 5.01 -9.06
N GLN A 27 -6.45 5.97 -9.97
CA GLN A 27 -6.48 5.70 -11.42
C GLN A 27 -5.10 5.31 -11.95
N ARG A 28 -4.03 5.84 -11.39
CA ARG A 28 -2.66 5.68 -11.91
C ARG A 28 -1.92 4.49 -11.34
N ALA A 29 -2.35 3.96 -10.21
CA ALA A 29 -1.72 2.79 -9.59
C ALA A 29 -1.75 1.56 -10.51
N GLN A 30 -2.78 1.44 -11.36
CA GLN A 30 -2.87 0.33 -12.31
C GLN A 30 -1.71 0.30 -13.31
N GLU A 31 -1.17 1.47 -13.68
CA GLU A 31 -0.03 1.56 -14.58
C GLU A 31 1.22 0.97 -13.93
N ILE A 32 1.41 1.25 -12.64
CA ILE A 32 2.51 0.70 -11.86
C ILE A 32 2.37 -0.81 -11.72
N LEU A 33 1.14 -1.29 -11.47
CA LEU A 33 0.88 -2.72 -11.36
C LEU A 33 1.17 -3.46 -12.67
N ARG A 34 0.92 -2.84 -13.82
CA ARG A 34 1.25 -3.45 -15.11
C ARG A 34 2.76 -3.60 -15.30
N ILE A 35 3.54 -2.68 -14.73
CA ILE A 35 5.00 -2.77 -14.76
C ILE A 35 5.49 -3.88 -13.85
N LEU A 36 4.93 -3.97 -12.62
CA LEU A 36 5.34 -4.96 -11.63
C LEU A 36 4.87 -6.37 -11.98
N TYR A 37 3.70 -6.50 -12.56
CA TYR A 37 3.07 -7.77 -12.94
C TYR A 37 2.72 -7.78 -14.42
N PRO A 38 3.70 -7.82 -15.32
CA PRO A 38 3.44 -7.72 -16.76
C PRO A 38 2.61 -8.89 -17.31
N ASP A 39 2.65 -10.04 -16.66
CA ASP A 39 1.92 -11.24 -17.06
C ASP A 39 0.64 -11.47 -16.23
N GLY A 40 0.26 -10.48 -15.43
CA GLY A 40 -0.89 -10.59 -14.55
C GLY A 40 -0.55 -11.13 -13.17
N VAL A 41 -1.50 -11.01 -12.26
CA VAL A 41 -1.33 -11.42 -10.86
C VAL A 41 -1.88 -12.82 -10.68
N GLN A 42 -1.08 -13.70 -10.09
CA GLN A 42 -1.50 -15.05 -9.75
C GLN A 42 -2.09 -15.09 -8.34
N PRO A 43 -2.94 -16.09 -8.01
CA PRO A 43 -3.57 -16.14 -6.68
C PRO A 43 -2.59 -16.13 -5.51
N ASP A 44 -1.42 -16.74 -5.64
CA ASP A 44 -0.41 -16.76 -4.60
C ASP A 44 0.29 -15.40 -4.42
N GLN A 45 0.06 -14.45 -5.32
CA GLN A 45 0.61 -13.11 -5.27
C GLN A 45 -0.38 -12.06 -4.73
N TYR A 46 -1.63 -12.44 -4.45
CA TYR A 46 -2.67 -11.49 -4.05
C TYR A 46 -2.30 -10.72 -2.78
N CYS A 47 -1.76 -11.40 -1.80
CA CYS A 47 -1.43 -10.78 -0.52
C CYS A 47 -0.39 -9.68 -0.69
N ASP A 48 0.69 -9.99 -1.41
CA ASP A 48 1.74 -9.01 -1.70
C ASP A 48 1.21 -7.86 -2.54
N MET A 49 0.40 -8.16 -3.56
CA MET A 49 -0.17 -7.12 -4.42
C MET A 49 -1.02 -6.15 -3.62
N LEU A 50 -1.86 -6.65 -2.70
CA LEU A 50 -2.71 -5.80 -1.88
C LEU A 50 -1.87 -4.89 -0.98
N GLY A 51 -0.80 -5.41 -0.40
CA GLY A 51 0.14 -4.61 0.39
C GLY A 51 0.84 -3.56 -0.46
N MET A 52 1.29 -3.94 -1.64
CA MET A 52 1.96 -3.02 -2.57
C MET A 52 1.04 -1.89 -3.02
N ILE A 53 -0.25 -2.16 -3.25
CA ILE A 53 -1.21 -1.11 -3.61
C ILE A 53 -1.27 -0.04 -2.53
N ARG A 54 -1.30 -0.45 -1.27
CA ARG A 54 -1.34 0.50 -0.15
C ARG A 54 -0.05 1.33 -0.08
N VAL A 55 1.09 0.71 -0.32
CA VAL A 55 2.37 1.42 -0.39
C VAL A 55 2.39 2.41 -1.56
N ILE A 56 1.91 2.00 -2.73
CA ILE A 56 1.82 2.85 -3.92
C ILE A 56 0.99 4.11 -3.61
N ASP A 57 -0.14 3.98 -2.93
CA ASP A 57 -0.95 5.13 -2.54
C ASP A 57 -0.16 6.11 -1.68
N LYS A 58 0.65 5.60 -0.75
CA LYS A 58 1.49 6.45 0.10
C LYS A 58 2.61 7.12 -0.70
N LEU A 59 3.16 6.43 -1.70
CA LEU A 59 4.16 7.02 -2.58
C LEU A 59 3.58 8.22 -3.36
N PHE A 60 2.39 8.07 -3.90
CA PHE A 60 1.71 9.18 -4.59
C PHE A 60 1.48 10.35 -3.63
N ARG A 61 1.09 10.07 -2.41
CA ARG A 61 0.85 11.09 -1.41
C ARG A 61 2.15 11.83 -1.04
N ILE A 62 3.26 11.11 -0.85
CA ILE A 62 4.57 11.71 -0.60
C ILE A 62 4.96 12.66 -1.73
N ALA A 63 4.78 12.21 -2.97
CA ALA A 63 5.15 12.99 -4.15
C ALA A 63 4.28 14.23 -4.33
N ASN A 64 3.05 14.23 -3.84
CA ASN A 64 2.09 15.31 -4.07
C ASN A 64 1.85 16.17 -2.82
N ARG A 65 1.25 15.63 -1.77
CA ARG A 65 0.88 16.41 -0.58
C ARG A 65 1.02 15.54 0.69
N LYS A 66 2.25 15.21 1.07
CA LYS A 66 2.50 14.27 2.18
C LYS A 66 1.94 14.73 3.53
N GLU A 67 1.77 16.03 3.73
CA GLU A 67 1.23 16.59 4.98
C GLU A 67 -0.29 16.64 5.00
N ALA A 68 -0.95 16.27 3.90
CA ALA A 68 -2.41 16.34 3.82
C ALA A 68 -3.05 15.40 4.84
N PHE A 69 -4.10 15.88 5.49
CA PHE A 69 -4.93 15.12 6.45
C PHE A 69 -4.18 14.67 7.70
N GLY A 70 -3.03 15.28 8.01
CA GLY A 70 -2.30 15.00 9.25
C GLY A 70 -1.68 13.62 9.36
N GLU A 71 -1.67 12.84 8.29
CA GLU A 71 -1.10 11.50 8.26
C GLU A 71 0.39 11.54 7.93
N ASN A 72 1.13 10.52 8.36
CA ASN A 72 2.55 10.35 8.01
C ASN A 72 2.68 9.16 7.06
N PRO A 73 2.83 9.40 5.75
CA PRO A 73 2.90 8.31 4.79
C PRO A 73 4.11 7.39 4.96
N TRP A 74 5.24 7.91 5.40
CA TRP A 74 6.41 7.07 5.68
C TRP A 74 6.17 6.08 6.81
N GLN A 75 5.47 6.52 7.85
CA GLN A 75 5.09 5.65 8.95
C GLN A 75 4.14 4.54 8.47
N ASP A 76 3.20 4.88 7.60
CA ASP A 76 2.29 3.91 7.02
C ASP A 76 3.03 2.87 6.18
N ILE A 77 4.01 3.30 5.37
CA ILE A 77 4.84 2.39 4.57
C ILE A 77 5.61 1.43 5.49
N ALA A 78 6.20 1.95 6.56
CA ALA A 78 6.90 1.13 7.54
C ALA A 78 5.96 0.09 8.16
N GLY A 79 4.72 0.48 8.50
CA GLY A 79 3.70 -0.43 9.02
C GLY A 79 3.35 -1.54 8.05
N TYR A 80 3.14 -1.21 6.79
CA TYR A 80 2.87 -2.23 5.76
C TYR A 80 4.07 -3.13 5.53
N GLY A 81 5.29 -2.59 5.64
CA GLY A 81 6.51 -3.39 5.58
C GLY A 81 6.58 -4.43 6.70
N LEU A 82 6.24 -4.03 7.93
CA LEU A 82 6.17 -4.96 9.07
C LEU A 82 5.14 -6.06 8.84
N LEU A 83 3.97 -5.69 8.35
CA LEU A 83 2.92 -6.67 8.03
C LEU A 83 3.38 -7.65 6.94
N GLY A 84 4.09 -7.15 5.93
CA GLY A 84 4.64 -7.99 4.87
C GLY A 84 5.68 -8.99 5.39
N VAL A 85 6.59 -8.52 6.24
CA VAL A 85 7.61 -9.40 6.85
C VAL A 85 6.94 -10.47 7.71
N ALA A 86 5.98 -10.09 8.55
CA ALA A 86 5.27 -11.04 9.41
C ALA A 86 4.54 -12.10 8.57
N ASN A 87 3.91 -11.69 7.48
CA ASN A 87 3.19 -12.61 6.59
C ASN A 87 4.13 -13.61 5.92
N GLU A 88 5.30 -13.16 5.46
CA GLU A 88 6.29 -14.05 4.86
C GLU A 88 6.86 -15.04 5.88
N MET A 89 7.12 -14.60 7.09
CA MET A 89 7.61 -15.47 8.16
C MET A 89 6.57 -16.53 8.53
N ASP A 90 5.30 -16.16 8.62
CA ASP A 90 4.21 -17.11 8.89
C ASP A 90 4.13 -18.18 7.80
N LYS A 91 4.26 -17.80 6.54
CA LYS A 91 4.26 -18.76 5.42
C LYS A 91 5.44 -19.72 5.49
N GLU A 92 6.62 -19.23 5.83
CA GLU A 92 7.81 -20.05 5.96
C GLU A 92 7.69 -21.02 7.13
N GLU A 93 7.15 -20.58 8.26
CA GLU A 93 6.90 -21.43 9.42
C GLU A 93 5.88 -22.53 9.11
N GLU A 94 4.80 -22.19 8.40
CA GLU A 94 3.81 -23.18 7.96
C GLU A 94 4.42 -24.22 7.04
N ALA A 95 5.31 -23.81 6.13
CA ALA A 95 5.94 -24.72 5.20
C ALA A 95 6.98 -25.63 5.85
N SER A 96 7.78 -25.12 6.81
CA SER A 96 8.86 -25.83 7.45
C SER A 96 8.48 -26.50 8.77
N GLY A 97 7.44 -26.00 9.43
CA GLY A 97 7.08 -26.43 10.79
C GLY A 97 8.00 -25.90 11.87
N GLU A 98 8.87 -24.96 11.55
CA GLU A 98 9.85 -24.38 12.46
C GLU A 98 9.72 -22.88 12.53
N THR A 99 10.06 -22.30 13.70
CA THR A 99 10.15 -20.86 13.85
C THR A 99 11.40 -20.35 13.15
N ILE A 100 11.23 -19.35 12.28
CA ILE A 100 12.31 -18.78 11.48
C ILE A 100 12.67 -17.41 12.04
N PRO A 101 13.93 -17.18 12.46
CA PRO A 101 14.34 -15.87 12.96
C PRO A 101 14.43 -14.86 11.83
N LEU A 102 14.15 -13.59 12.16
CA LEU A 102 14.33 -12.48 11.25
C LEU A 102 15.81 -12.30 10.93
N GLN A 103 16.13 -12.23 9.62
CA GLN A 103 17.50 -12.00 9.16
C GLN A 103 17.50 -10.79 8.24
N PHE A 104 18.51 -9.93 8.43
CA PHE A 104 18.69 -8.78 7.56
C PHE A 104 19.71 -9.11 6.49
N ASN A 105 19.55 -8.49 5.31
CA ASN A 105 20.52 -8.56 4.24
C ASN A 105 21.85 -7.98 4.73
N GLN A 106 22.95 -8.75 4.63
CA GLN A 106 24.26 -8.33 5.11
C GLN A 106 24.77 -7.07 4.39
N GLU A 107 24.48 -6.93 3.11
CA GLU A 107 24.86 -5.75 2.36
C GLU A 107 24.18 -4.49 2.93
N ALA A 108 22.91 -4.58 3.29
CA ALA A 108 22.18 -3.49 3.90
C ALA A 108 22.70 -3.18 5.30
N SER A 109 23.10 -4.19 6.07
CA SER A 109 23.58 -4.04 7.44
C SER A 109 25.00 -3.47 7.51
N GLN A 110 25.77 -3.53 6.45
CA GLN A 110 27.12 -3.00 6.37
C GLN A 110 27.19 -1.58 5.82
N GLY A 111 26.07 -1.10 5.26
CA GLY A 111 25.97 0.21 4.61
C GLY A 111 25.71 1.39 5.51
#